data_e9adcafefb0a053b0b7eecd3f29bbe49
#
_entry.id   e9adcafefb0a053b0b7eecd3f29bbe49
#
_cell.length_a   1.000
_cell.length_b   1.000
_cell.length_c   1.000
_cell.angle_alpha   90.00
_cell.angle_beta   90.00
_cell.angle_gamma   90.00
#
_symmetry.space_group_name_H-M   'P 1'
#
loop_
_entity.id
_entity.type
_entity.pdbx_description
1 polymer ?
#
loop_
_entity_poly.entity_id
_entity_poly.type
_entity_poly.pdbx_seq_one_letter_code
_entity_poly.pdbx_strand_id
1 'polypeptide(L)'
;MNAMTRLFATTLFAMTSTTALGADATTNGAAVSATNPTAVARTSDYMTMRDGTRIYYKDWGHGRPVVFSHGWPLNSDSWEAQMLFLADHGYRVIAHDRRGHGRSSQPWDGNDMDHYADDLATVIETLDLKDAVLVGFSTGGGEVARYIGRHGTKRVGKVVLVSAVTPLMLKTPANPGGLPIEVFDGFRKASQQNRSQLYLDVASGPFFGFNRPGAKPSQGLINTFWMQGMMAGHKNTYDSIAAFSATDFTQDLKRFDVPTLIIHGDDDQVVPIDASARAAVKLVKGAKLIEYAGAPHGITDTHKDRLNQDLLDFISK
;
A
#
# COMPACT_ATOMS: atom_id res chain seq x y z
N MET A 1 37.60 32.37 -12.27
CA MET A 1 38.45 32.77 -11.11
C MET A 1 37.52 33.08 -9.96
N ASN A 2 37.43 32.24 -9.01
CA ASN A 2 37.61 32.40 -7.57
C ASN A 2 37.11 31.13 -6.84
N ALA A 3 38.09 30.49 -6.30
CA ALA A 3 37.95 29.37 -5.40
C ALA A 3 37.42 29.85 -4.04
N MET A 4 36.59 29.04 -3.37
CA MET A 4 36.42 29.10 -1.93
C MET A 4 36.30 27.71 -1.34
N THR A 5 37.44 27.24 -0.87
CA THR A 5 37.69 26.11 0.00
C THR A 5 37.07 26.38 1.37
N ARG A 6 36.28 25.45 1.93
CA ARG A 6 35.92 25.40 3.36
C ARG A 6 36.09 24.00 3.92
N LEU A 7 37.08 23.88 4.65
CA LEU A 7 37.55 23.21 5.86
C LEU A 7 36.48 22.36 6.60
N PHE A 8 36.78 21.08 6.68
CA PHE A 8 36.13 20.14 7.64
C PHE A 8 36.94 20.18 8.95
N ALA A 9 36.27 20.54 10.05
CA ALA A 9 36.80 20.41 11.39
C ALA A 9 36.40 19.06 11.98
N THR A 10 37.39 18.23 12.20
CA THR A 10 37.28 16.93 12.91
C THR A 10 37.36 17.17 14.40
N THR A 11 36.29 16.90 15.15
CA THR A 11 36.32 16.91 16.63
C THR A 11 36.48 15.49 17.14
N LEU A 12 37.64 15.21 17.69
CA LEU A 12 38.01 13.95 18.34
C LEU A 12 37.52 14.00 19.80
N PHE A 13 36.60 13.09 20.20
CA PHE A 13 36.23 12.92 21.62
C PHE A 13 37.06 11.79 22.24
N ALA A 14 37.88 12.13 23.21
CA ALA A 14 38.63 11.18 24.02
C ALA A 14 37.73 10.64 25.14
N MET A 15 37.65 9.31 25.25
CA MET A 15 37.04 8.62 26.41
C MET A 15 38.07 8.47 27.51
N THR A 16 37.80 9.05 28.66
CA THR A 16 38.52 8.75 29.92
C THR A 16 37.68 7.77 30.74
N SER A 17 38.25 6.62 31.01
CA SER A 17 37.75 5.60 31.92
C SER A 17 38.06 5.98 33.37
N THR A 18 37.04 6.05 34.23
CA THR A 18 37.20 6.06 35.71
C THR A 18 36.50 4.84 36.30
N THR A 19 37.29 3.99 36.89
CA THR A 19 36.89 2.89 37.77
C THR A 19 36.53 3.45 39.15
N ALA A 20 35.37 3.09 39.69
CA ALA A 20 35.06 3.22 41.12
C ALA A 20 34.44 1.93 41.63
N LEU A 21 35.05 1.40 42.71
CA LEU A 21 34.60 0.23 43.48
C LEU A 21 33.45 0.57 44.43
N GLY A 22 32.51 -0.37 44.54
CA GLY A 22 31.99 -0.87 45.79
C GLY A 22 30.85 -0.12 46.47
N ALA A 23 29.68 -0.77 46.57
CA ALA A 23 28.98 -1.02 47.84
C ALA A 23 27.75 -1.91 47.61
N ASP A 24 27.67 -3.01 48.35
CA ASP A 24 26.51 -3.91 48.46
C ASP A 24 25.29 -3.18 49.04
N ALA A 25 24.12 -3.41 48.44
CA ALA A 25 22.84 -3.25 49.12
C ALA A 25 21.86 -4.30 48.58
N THR A 26 21.66 -5.34 49.38
CA THR A 26 20.60 -6.34 49.23
C THR A 26 19.24 -5.71 49.48
N THR A 27 18.39 -5.69 48.49
CA THR A 27 16.94 -5.54 48.66
C THR A 27 16.21 -6.62 47.84
N ASN A 28 15.55 -7.53 48.55
CA ASN A 28 14.60 -8.50 48.04
C ASN A 28 13.41 -7.74 47.37
N GLY A 29 13.36 -7.74 46.06
CA GLY A 29 12.20 -7.35 45.27
C GLY A 29 11.73 -8.54 44.46
N ALA A 30 10.55 -9.07 44.79
CA ALA A 30 9.92 -10.15 44.03
C ALA A 30 9.73 -9.71 42.59
N ALA A 31 10.47 -10.34 41.68
CA ALA A 31 10.28 -10.15 40.23
C ALA A 31 8.96 -10.78 39.83
N VAL A 32 7.99 -9.95 39.49
CA VAL A 32 6.79 -10.37 38.73
C VAL A 32 7.28 -10.76 37.34
N SER A 33 7.37 -12.06 37.10
CA SER A 33 7.66 -12.61 35.78
C SER A 33 6.46 -12.32 34.86
N ALA A 34 6.55 -11.27 34.07
CA ALA A 34 5.69 -11.08 32.93
C ALA A 34 6.07 -12.17 31.91
N THR A 35 5.27 -13.24 31.84
CA THR A 35 5.35 -14.21 30.76
C THR A 35 4.96 -13.51 29.47
N ASN A 36 5.95 -13.02 28.72
CA ASN A 36 5.75 -12.66 27.32
C ASN A 36 5.18 -13.88 26.59
N PRO A 37 4.03 -13.76 25.89
CA PRO A 37 3.61 -14.82 25.00
C PRO A 37 4.76 -15.05 24.00
N THR A 38 5.22 -16.30 23.91
CA THR A 38 6.29 -16.74 23.02
C THR A 38 6.00 -16.22 21.60
N ALA A 39 6.71 -15.20 21.19
CA ALA A 39 6.73 -14.78 19.81
C ALA A 39 7.24 -15.98 19.01
N VAL A 40 6.38 -16.57 18.17
CA VAL A 40 6.78 -17.60 17.23
C VAL A 40 7.85 -16.96 16.34
N ALA A 41 9.07 -17.44 16.43
CA ALA A 41 10.18 -16.92 15.66
C ALA A 41 9.82 -17.04 14.18
N ARG A 42 9.69 -15.91 13.48
CA ARG A 42 9.49 -15.87 12.04
C ARG A 42 10.67 -16.54 11.35
N THR A 43 10.42 -17.55 10.57
CA THR A 43 11.45 -18.28 9.84
C THR A 43 11.76 -17.65 8.46
N SER A 44 10.91 -16.77 7.96
CA SER A 44 11.08 -16.09 6.65
C SER A 44 10.15 -14.89 6.51
N ASP A 45 10.59 -13.85 5.78
CA ASP A 45 9.77 -12.74 5.31
C ASP A 45 9.11 -13.05 3.95
N TYR A 46 9.09 -14.32 3.56
CA TYR A 46 8.52 -14.79 2.29
C TYR A 46 7.53 -15.92 2.51
N MET A 47 6.47 -15.91 1.71
CA MET A 47 5.55 -17.03 1.52
C MET A 47 5.69 -17.59 0.12
N THR A 48 5.50 -18.90 -0.04
CA THR A 48 5.45 -19.54 -1.35
C THR A 48 4.00 -19.79 -1.74
N MET A 49 3.60 -19.25 -2.88
CA MET A 49 2.27 -19.43 -3.46
C MET A 49 2.16 -20.83 -4.11
N ARG A 50 0.95 -21.22 -4.49
CA ARG A 50 0.67 -22.55 -5.06
C ARG A 50 1.44 -22.82 -6.36
N ASP A 51 1.74 -21.78 -7.13
CA ASP A 51 2.50 -21.84 -8.38
C ASP A 51 4.02 -21.71 -8.20
N GLY A 52 4.50 -21.68 -6.95
CA GLY A 52 5.91 -21.51 -6.60
C GLY A 52 6.38 -20.06 -6.52
N THR A 53 5.54 -19.08 -6.84
CA THR A 53 5.85 -17.65 -6.69
C THR A 53 6.13 -17.35 -5.22
N ARG A 54 7.22 -16.64 -4.92
CA ARG A 54 7.56 -16.21 -3.56
C ARG A 54 7.10 -14.77 -3.37
N ILE A 55 6.26 -14.56 -2.37
CA ILE A 55 5.72 -13.25 -1.98
C ILE A 55 6.41 -12.78 -0.71
N TYR A 56 7.08 -11.62 -0.81
CA TYR A 56 7.62 -10.91 0.34
C TYR A 56 6.50 -10.23 1.13
N TYR A 57 6.60 -10.23 2.46
CA TYR A 57 5.66 -9.50 3.31
C TYR A 57 6.33 -8.96 4.57
N LYS A 58 5.77 -7.87 5.07
CA LYS A 58 6.04 -7.30 6.38
C LYS A 58 4.88 -7.65 7.31
N ASP A 59 5.16 -7.80 8.60
CA ASP A 59 4.15 -8.10 9.61
C ASP A 59 4.64 -7.55 10.95
N TRP A 60 4.09 -6.44 11.38
CA TRP A 60 4.51 -5.68 12.55
C TRP A 60 3.38 -5.59 13.58
N GLY A 61 3.76 -5.38 14.85
CA GLY A 61 2.80 -5.18 15.93
C GLY A 61 2.05 -6.44 16.32
N HIS A 62 0.91 -6.25 16.96
CA HIS A 62 0.05 -7.31 17.50
C HIS A 62 -1.40 -6.81 17.56
N GLY A 63 -2.35 -7.70 17.83
CA GLY A 63 -3.78 -7.36 17.93
C GLY A 63 -4.56 -7.69 16.65
N ARG A 64 -5.65 -6.95 16.39
CA ARG A 64 -6.50 -7.16 15.20
C ARG A 64 -5.70 -6.94 13.92
N PRO A 65 -5.74 -7.87 12.95
CA PRO A 65 -4.94 -7.75 11.73
C PRO A 65 -5.52 -6.70 10.77
N VAL A 66 -4.60 -5.88 10.22
CA VAL A 66 -4.85 -4.95 9.11
C VAL A 66 -3.90 -5.34 7.97
N VAL A 67 -4.46 -5.70 6.82
CA VAL A 67 -3.70 -6.16 5.65
C VAL A 67 -3.76 -5.10 4.56
N PHE A 68 -2.59 -4.71 4.06
CA PHE A 68 -2.42 -3.65 3.07
C PHE A 68 -2.02 -4.20 1.71
N SER A 69 -2.76 -3.81 0.67
CA SER A 69 -2.46 -4.06 -0.74
C SER A 69 -2.07 -2.76 -1.43
N HIS A 70 -0.86 -2.70 -2.00
CA HIS A 70 -0.26 -1.50 -2.58
C HIS A 70 -0.78 -1.16 -3.99
N GLY A 71 -0.57 0.11 -4.42
CA GLY A 71 -0.83 0.58 -5.78
C GLY A 71 0.25 0.17 -6.79
N TRP A 72 -0.01 0.41 -8.08
CA TRP A 72 0.97 0.27 -9.16
C TRP A 72 1.85 1.54 -9.24
N PRO A 73 3.13 1.43 -9.53
CA PRO A 73 4.00 0.25 -9.59
C PRO A 73 4.76 0.01 -8.27
N LEU A 74 4.15 0.35 -7.15
CA LEU A 74 4.72 0.40 -5.82
C LEU A 74 4.95 -1.00 -5.21
N ASN A 75 5.29 -1.03 -3.92
CA ASN A 75 5.42 -2.22 -3.10
C ASN A 75 4.95 -1.92 -1.66
N SER A 76 5.13 -2.84 -0.72
CA SER A 76 4.68 -2.70 0.67
C SER A 76 5.28 -1.50 1.41
N ASP A 77 6.41 -0.95 0.96
CA ASP A 77 7.05 0.22 1.59
C ASP A 77 6.18 1.48 1.47
N SER A 78 5.28 1.54 0.48
CA SER A 78 4.32 2.64 0.32
C SER A 78 3.31 2.75 1.46
N TRP A 79 3.21 1.73 2.32
CA TRP A 79 2.30 1.69 3.46
C TRP A 79 2.98 1.91 4.82
N GLU A 80 4.32 2.09 4.86
CA GLU A 80 5.06 2.11 6.13
C GLU A 80 4.59 3.19 7.11
N ALA A 81 4.16 4.35 6.60
CA ALA A 81 3.63 5.42 7.46
C ALA A 81 2.33 5.00 8.17
N GLN A 82 1.41 4.32 7.45
CA GLN A 82 0.17 3.78 7.99
C GLN A 82 0.42 2.58 8.90
N MET A 83 1.35 1.71 8.50
CA MET A 83 1.74 0.53 9.28
C MET A 83 2.32 0.92 10.62
N LEU A 84 3.28 1.84 10.66
CA LEU A 84 3.89 2.32 11.90
C LEU A 84 2.83 2.93 12.81
N PHE A 85 2.02 3.83 12.28
CA PHE A 85 0.96 4.49 13.03
C PHE A 85 -0.03 3.48 13.66
N LEU A 86 -0.53 2.52 12.88
CA LEU A 86 -1.50 1.54 13.40
C LEU A 86 -0.86 0.51 14.34
N ALA A 87 0.40 0.12 14.12
CA ALA A 87 1.13 -0.75 15.04
C ALA A 87 1.28 -0.09 16.43
N ASP A 88 1.59 1.21 16.47
CA ASP A 88 1.67 2.00 17.71
C ASP A 88 0.30 2.14 18.40
N HIS A 89 -0.79 1.92 17.66
CA HIS A 89 -2.16 1.91 18.19
C HIS A 89 -2.71 0.50 18.48
N GLY A 90 -1.83 -0.52 18.55
CA GLY A 90 -2.18 -1.87 18.99
C GLY A 90 -2.79 -2.76 17.91
N TYR A 91 -2.53 -2.51 16.63
CA TYR A 91 -2.92 -3.37 15.53
C TYR A 91 -1.74 -4.21 15.03
N ARG A 92 -2.02 -5.43 14.57
CA ARG A 92 -1.07 -6.21 13.78
C ARG A 92 -1.21 -5.79 12.32
N VAL A 93 -0.16 -5.25 11.72
CA VAL A 93 -0.18 -4.69 10.37
C VAL A 93 0.65 -5.54 9.42
N ILE A 94 0.05 -5.97 8.34
CA ILE A 94 0.66 -6.83 7.33
C ILE A 94 0.61 -6.11 5.98
N ALA A 95 1.72 -6.03 5.27
CA ALA A 95 1.77 -5.55 3.89
C ALA A 95 2.64 -6.48 3.06
N HIS A 96 2.17 -6.88 1.89
CA HIS A 96 2.93 -7.74 0.98
C HIS A 96 3.36 -6.98 -0.26
N ASP A 97 4.49 -7.38 -0.84
CA ASP A 97 4.85 -6.98 -2.18
C ASP A 97 4.11 -7.92 -3.15
N ARG A 98 3.18 -7.37 -3.96
CA ARG A 98 2.45 -8.16 -4.97
C ARG A 98 3.43 -8.91 -5.88
N ARG A 99 3.05 -10.09 -6.41
CA ARG A 99 3.85 -10.78 -7.43
C ARG A 99 4.33 -9.80 -8.51
N GLY A 100 5.56 -9.93 -8.92
CA GLY A 100 6.18 -9.05 -9.90
C GLY A 100 6.58 -7.66 -9.40
N HIS A 101 6.34 -7.34 -8.13
CA HIS A 101 6.65 -6.04 -7.54
C HIS A 101 7.63 -6.18 -6.36
N GLY A 102 8.38 -5.12 -6.09
CA GLY A 102 9.28 -5.04 -4.94
C GLY A 102 10.24 -6.23 -4.84
N ARG A 103 10.21 -6.89 -3.68
CA ARG A 103 11.07 -8.04 -3.31
C ARG A 103 10.48 -9.40 -3.69
N SER A 104 9.22 -9.42 -4.14
CA SER A 104 8.55 -10.64 -4.57
C SER A 104 9.12 -11.19 -5.89
N SER A 105 8.95 -12.49 -6.15
CA SER A 105 9.30 -13.10 -7.42
C SER A 105 8.64 -12.41 -8.60
N GLN A 106 9.32 -12.37 -9.72
CA GLN A 106 8.88 -11.74 -10.98
C GLN A 106 8.49 -12.81 -12.02
N PRO A 107 7.35 -13.51 -11.84
CA PRO A 107 6.93 -14.54 -12.77
C PRO A 107 6.56 -13.94 -14.13
N TRP A 108 6.73 -14.71 -15.19
CA TRP A 108 6.36 -14.27 -16.53
C TRP A 108 4.85 -14.13 -16.71
N ASP A 109 4.08 -15.03 -16.11
CA ASP A 109 2.61 -15.08 -16.19
C ASP A 109 1.95 -14.76 -14.84
N GLY A 110 0.62 -14.65 -14.83
CA GLY A 110 -0.17 -14.43 -13.61
C GLY A 110 -0.17 -12.98 -13.12
N ASN A 111 0.10 -12.01 -14.01
CA ASN A 111 0.06 -10.59 -13.66
C ASN A 111 -1.34 -10.00 -13.89
N ASP A 112 -2.35 -10.60 -13.29
CA ASP A 112 -3.76 -10.24 -13.39
C ASP A 112 -4.44 -10.23 -12.01
N MET A 113 -5.64 -9.68 -11.94
CA MET A 113 -6.37 -9.50 -10.68
C MET A 113 -6.79 -10.81 -10.02
N ASP A 114 -7.00 -11.88 -10.77
CA ASP A 114 -7.37 -13.17 -10.22
C ASP A 114 -6.20 -13.79 -9.45
N HIS A 115 -4.99 -13.76 -10.02
CA HIS A 115 -3.79 -14.22 -9.33
C HIS A 115 -3.43 -13.34 -8.14
N TYR A 116 -3.58 -12.00 -8.25
CA TYR A 116 -3.34 -11.08 -7.12
C TYR A 116 -4.27 -11.39 -5.95
N ALA A 117 -5.55 -11.64 -6.23
CA ALA A 117 -6.53 -12.01 -5.20
C ALA A 117 -6.25 -13.38 -4.57
N ASP A 118 -5.80 -14.37 -5.36
CA ASP A 118 -5.44 -15.70 -4.88
C ASP A 118 -4.15 -15.68 -4.03
N ASP A 119 -3.19 -14.79 -4.37
CA ASP A 119 -2.02 -14.55 -3.53
C ASP A 119 -2.40 -13.91 -2.19
N LEU A 120 -3.27 -12.88 -2.21
CA LEU A 120 -3.79 -12.26 -1.00
C LEU A 120 -4.52 -13.29 -0.12
N ALA A 121 -5.30 -14.19 -0.73
CA ALA A 121 -5.97 -15.27 -0.01
C ALA A 121 -4.94 -16.20 0.67
N THR A 122 -3.87 -16.54 -0.02
CA THR A 122 -2.77 -17.37 0.54
C THR A 122 -2.08 -16.65 1.71
N VAL A 123 -1.84 -15.34 1.62
CA VAL A 123 -1.30 -14.55 2.75
C VAL A 123 -2.22 -14.62 3.96
N ILE A 124 -3.52 -14.36 3.77
CA ILE A 124 -4.52 -14.37 4.84
C ILE A 124 -4.66 -15.77 5.47
N GLU A 125 -4.64 -16.82 4.68
CA GLU A 125 -4.75 -18.22 5.14
C GLU A 125 -3.48 -18.67 5.87
N THR A 126 -2.30 -18.42 5.30
CA THR A 126 -1.01 -18.86 5.86
C THR A 126 -0.74 -18.20 7.21
N LEU A 127 -1.12 -16.93 7.39
CA LEU A 127 -0.99 -16.22 8.66
C LEU A 127 -2.17 -16.47 9.62
N ASP A 128 -3.13 -17.33 9.24
CA ASP A 128 -4.41 -17.62 9.92
C ASP A 128 -5.12 -16.35 10.40
N LEU A 129 -5.17 -15.33 9.54
CA LEU A 129 -5.81 -14.07 9.88
C LEU A 129 -7.33 -14.25 9.97
N LYS A 130 -7.94 -13.67 11.00
CA LYS A 130 -9.39 -13.67 11.27
C LYS A 130 -9.84 -12.27 11.59
N ASP A 131 -11.06 -11.92 11.21
CA ASP A 131 -11.63 -10.59 11.41
C ASP A 131 -10.69 -9.48 10.87
N ALA A 132 -9.99 -9.78 9.76
CA ALA A 132 -9.01 -8.89 9.19
C ALA A 132 -9.65 -7.63 8.58
N VAL A 133 -8.98 -6.50 8.73
CA VAL A 133 -9.30 -5.30 7.95
C VAL A 133 -8.45 -5.34 6.67
N LEU A 134 -9.09 -5.33 5.50
CA LEU A 134 -8.38 -5.24 4.23
C LEU A 134 -8.35 -3.79 3.76
N VAL A 135 -7.16 -3.28 3.48
CA VAL A 135 -6.95 -1.90 3.00
C VAL A 135 -6.26 -1.96 1.64
N GLY A 136 -6.92 -1.48 0.58
CA GLY A 136 -6.38 -1.49 -0.77
C GLY A 136 -6.24 -0.09 -1.34
N PHE A 137 -5.03 0.27 -1.80
CA PHE A 137 -4.75 1.53 -2.47
C PHE A 137 -4.68 1.34 -3.98
N SER A 138 -5.40 2.18 -4.75
CA SER A 138 -5.31 2.18 -6.21
C SER A 138 -5.54 0.77 -6.80
N THR A 139 -4.58 0.19 -7.50
CA THR A 139 -4.58 -1.20 -7.98
C THR A 139 -4.85 -2.20 -6.85
N GLY A 140 -4.32 -1.95 -5.65
CA GLY A 140 -4.57 -2.78 -4.46
C GLY A 140 -6.03 -2.77 -4.02
N GLY A 141 -6.78 -1.71 -4.31
CA GLY A 141 -8.24 -1.70 -4.12
C GLY A 141 -8.96 -2.67 -5.05
N GLY A 142 -8.47 -2.81 -6.30
CA GLY A 142 -8.95 -3.84 -7.23
C GLY A 142 -8.63 -5.26 -6.76
N GLU A 143 -7.42 -5.48 -6.23
CA GLU A 143 -7.01 -6.75 -5.63
C GLU A 143 -7.92 -7.15 -4.45
N VAL A 144 -8.19 -6.23 -3.53
CA VAL A 144 -9.11 -6.44 -2.40
C VAL A 144 -10.53 -6.74 -2.89
N ALA A 145 -11.01 -5.99 -3.89
CA ALA A 145 -12.33 -6.22 -4.47
C ALA A 145 -12.43 -7.63 -5.10
N ARG A 146 -11.44 -8.00 -5.90
CA ARG A 146 -11.38 -9.33 -6.53
C ARG A 146 -11.23 -10.45 -5.49
N TYR A 147 -10.48 -10.21 -4.40
CA TYR A 147 -10.41 -11.16 -3.29
C TYR A 147 -11.80 -11.44 -2.72
N ILE A 148 -12.58 -10.42 -2.39
CA ILE A 148 -13.95 -10.61 -1.87
C ILE A 148 -14.84 -11.29 -2.91
N GLY A 149 -14.73 -10.89 -4.17
CA GLY A 149 -15.47 -11.52 -5.26
C GLY A 149 -15.21 -13.00 -5.43
N ARG A 150 -14.00 -13.47 -5.18
CA ARG A 150 -13.57 -14.87 -5.35
C ARG A 150 -13.64 -15.71 -4.06
N HIS A 151 -13.22 -15.13 -2.94
CA HIS A 151 -13.00 -15.85 -1.67
C HIS A 151 -14.02 -15.49 -0.58
N GLY A 152 -14.83 -14.43 -0.79
CA GLY A 152 -15.81 -13.96 0.18
C GLY A 152 -15.19 -13.27 1.39
N THR A 153 -16.00 -13.08 2.43
CA THR A 153 -15.65 -12.25 3.61
C THR A 153 -15.45 -13.06 4.89
N LYS A 154 -15.46 -14.39 4.84
CA LYS A 154 -15.36 -15.24 6.05
C LYS A 154 -14.23 -14.88 7.02
N ARG A 155 -13.09 -14.37 6.51
CA ARG A 155 -11.93 -13.96 7.30
C ARG A 155 -11.80 -12.45 7.43
N VAL A 156 -12.74 -11.68 6.85
CA VAL A 156 -12.69 -10.23 6.73
C VAL A 156 -13.73 -9.61 7.65
N GLY A 157 -13.32 -8.66 8.48
CA GLY A 157 -14.22 -7.91 9.34
C GLY A 157 -14.59 -6.53 8.77
N LYS A 158 -13.68 -5.90 8.03
CA LYS A 158 -13.88 -4.57 7.42
C LYS A 158 -13.05 -4.41 6.15
N VAL A 159 -13.46 -3.46 5.30
CA VAL A 159 -12.72 -3.10 4.09
C VAL A 159 -12.53 -1.58 4.01
N VAL A 160 -11.34 -1.15 3.58
CA VAL A 160 -11.07 0.24 3.20
C VAL A 160 -10.49 0.28 1.78
N LEU A 161 -11.13 1.04 0.90
CA LEU A 161 -10.67 1.30 -0.46
C LEU A 161 -10.15 2.74 -0.53
N VAL A 162 -8.85 2.91 -0.83
CA VAL A 162 -8.17 4.20 -0.87
C VAL A 162 -7.79 4.52 -2.31
N SER A 163 -8.31 5.58 -2.90
CA SER A 163 -8.07 5.96 -4.31
C SER A 163 -8.15 4.77 -5.29
N ALA A 164 -9.10 3.85 -5.04
CA ALA A 164 -9.15 2.54 -5.68
C ALA A 164 -9.61 2.60 -7.15
N VAL A 165 -9.08 1.69 -7.98
CA VAL A 165 -9.40 1.57 -9.42
C VAL A 165 -10.80 1.00 -9.70
N THR A 166 -11.57 0.72 -8.66
CA THR A 166 -12.92 0.13 -8.76
C THR A 166 -14.00 1.18 -9.01
N PRO A 167 -15.10 0.85 -9.73
CA PRO A 167 -15.45 -0.47 -10.27
C PRO A 167 -14.80 -0.82 -11.60
N LEU A 168 -14.42 0.14 -12.43
CA LEU A 168 -13.80 -0.09 -13.75
C LEU A 168 -13.14 1.20 -14.22
N MET A 169 -11.85 1.13 -14.58
CA MET A 169 -11.13 2.28 -15.11
C MET A 169 -11.45 2.53 -16.59
N LEU A 170 -11.54 1.46 -17.39
CA LEU A 170 -11.70 1.54 -18.84
C LEU A 170 -13.09 2.08 -19.20
N LYS A 171 -13.12 3.03 -20.16
CA LYS A 171 -14.36 3.48 -20.79
C LYS A 171 -14.97 2.38 -21.63
N THR A 172 -16.21 2.05 -21.32
CA THR A 172 -17.04 1.07 -22.06
C THR A 172 -18.47 1.60 -22.16
N PRO A 173 -19.35 0.97 -22.95
CA PRO A 173 -20.78 1.32 -22.94
C PRO A 173 -21.40 1.24 -21.54
N ALA A 174 -20.95 0.30 -20.69
CA ALA A 174 -21.40 0.16 -19.31
C ALA A 174 -20.71 1.13 -18.32
N ASN A 175 -19.57 1.71 -18.71
CA ASN A 175 -18.82 2.71 -17.95
C ASN A 175 -18.44 3.91 -18.82
N PRO A 176 -19.40 4.77 -19.19
CA PRO A 176 -19.14 5.91 -20.09
C PRO A 176 -18.23 6.98 -19.48
N GLY A 177 -18.12 7.02 -18.12
CA GLY A 177 -17.23 7.92 -17.38
C GLY A 177 -15.80 7.44 -17.24
N GLY A 178 -15.50 6.23 -17.70
CA GLY A 178 -14.15 5.67 -17.66
C GLY A 178 -13.16 6.35 -18.60
N LEU A 179 -11.87 6.03 -18.44
CA LEU A 179 -10.80 6.55 -19.29
C LEU A 179 -10.74 5.77 -20.62
N PRO A 180 -10.50 6.46 -21.77
CA PRO A 180 -10.35 5.78 -23.05
C PRO A 180 -9.12 4.87 -23.07
N ILE A 181 -9.16 3.82 -23.92
CA ILE A 181 -8.07 2.81 -24.00
C ILE A 181 -6.72 3.45 -24.37
N GLU A 182 -6.74 4.53 -25.10
CA GLU A 182 -5.56 5.26 -25.56
C GLU A 182 -4.71 5.79 -24.39
N VAL A 183 -5.32 6.08 -23.24
CA VAL A 183 -4.62 6.48 -22.02
C VAL A 183 -3.73 5.31 -21.53
N PHE A 184 -4.28 4.12 -21.46
CA PHE A 184 -3.56 2.93 -20.99
C PHE A 184 -2.55 2.42 -22.01
N ASP A 185 -2.84 2.53 -23.29
CA ASP A 185 -1.88 2.24 -24.38
C ASP A 185 -0.73 3.24 -24.37
N GLY A 186 -1.00 4.50 -24.03
CA GLY A 186 0.02 5.52 -23.79
C GLY A 186 0.97 5.12 -22.65
N PHE A 187 0.45 4.64 -21.52
CA PHE A 187 1.27 4.12 -20.42
C PHE A 187 2.11 2.91 -20.85
N ARG A 188 1.54 1.96 -21.58
CA ARG A 188 2.27 0.79 -22.11
C ARG A 188 3.40 1.21 -23.02
N LYS A 189 3.12 2.11 -23.97
CA LYS A 189 4.10 2.66 -24.91
C LYS A 189 5.23 3.39 -24.18
N ALA A 190 4.91 4.26 -23.24
CA ALA A 190 5.89 4.99 -22.44
C ALA A 190 6.75 4.02 -21.59
N SER A 191 6.16 2.98 -21.01
CA SER A 191 6.86 1.93 -20.28
C SER A 191 7.86 1.18 -21.18
N GLN A 192 7.49 0.84 -22.40
CA GLN A 192 8.37 0.18 -23.36
C GLN A 192 9.51 1.10 -23.82
N GLN A 193 9.24 2.38 -23.99
CA GLN A 193 10.24 3.36 -24.45
C GLN A 193 11.25 3.70 -23.35
N ASN A 194 10.78 4.04 -22.18
CA ASN A 194 11.60 4.38 -21.01
C ASN A 194 10.78 4.34 -19.72
N ARG A 195 10.64 3.17 -19.11
CA ARG A 195 9.87 3.03 -17.85
C ARG A 195 10.42 3.87 -16.70
N SER A 196 11.73 4.10 -16.67
CA SER A 196 12.38 4.93 -15.65
C SER A 196 11.86 6.37 -15.71
N GLN A 197 11.81 6.94 -16.94
CA GLN A 197 11.26 8.28 -17.14
C GLN A 197 9.75 8.32 -16.88
N LEU A 198 9.00 7.30 -17.32
CA LEU A 198 7.56 7.20 -17.03
C LEU A 198 7.29 7.31 -15.52
N TYR A 199 8.04 6.60 -14.68
CA TYR A 199 7.83 6.66 -13.24
C TYR A 199 8.19 8.01 -12.63
N LEU A 200 9.24 8.67 -13.14
CA LEU A 200 9.55 10.04 -12.74
C LEU A 200 8.45 11.02 -13.15
N ASP A 201 7.93 10.91 -14.37
CA ASP A 201 6.89 11.81 -14.89
C ASP A 201 5.57 11.64 -14.11
N VAL A 202 5.19 10.41 -13.80
CA VAL A 202 4.00 10.10 -12.99
C VAL A 202 4.14 10.67 -11.58
N ALA A 203 5.28 10.48 -10.93
CA ALA A 203 5.51 10.95 -9.57
C ALA A 203 5.68 12.46 -9.46
N SER A 204 6.41 13.09 -10.41
CA SER A 204 6.60 14.55 -10.43
C SER A 204 5.38 15.31 -10.96
N GLY A 205 4.37 14.60 -11.44
CA GLY A 205 3.16 15.14 -12.04
C GLY A 205 1.88 14.77 -11.29
N PRO A 206 0.99 13.98 -11.92
CA PRO A 206 -0.38 13.79 -11.45
C PRO A 206 -0.50 12.96 -10.18
N PHE A 207 0.44 12.06 -9.89
CA PHE A 207 0.30 11.12 -8.77
C PHE A 207 0.25 11.83 -7.40
N PHE A 208 1.20 12.73 -7.14
CA PHE A 208 1.22 13.56 -5.93
C PHE A 208 0.63 14.97 -6.15
N GLY A 209 0.11 15.26 -7.35
CA GLY A 209 -0.42 16.57 -7.68
C GLY A 209 0.64 17.66 -7.81
N PHE A 210 1.89 17.29 -8.08
CA PHE A 210 3.00 18.24 -8.20
C PHE A 210 2.95 19.06 -9.50
N ASN A 211 2.11 18.70 -10.46
CA ASN A 211 1.84 19.46 -11.68
C ASN A 211 0.81 20.59 -11.49
N ARG A 212 0.32 20.82 -10.29
CA ARG A 212 -0.68 21.85 -10.00
C ARG A 212 -0.03 23.21 -9.75
N PRO A 213 -0.72 24.33 -10.07
CA PRO A 213 -0.23 25.66 -9.72
C PRO A 213 0.02 25.80 -8.21
N GLY A 214 1.20 26.29 -7.84
CA GLY A 214 1.58 26.49 -6.43
C GLY A 214 1.99 25.22 -5.68
N ALA A 215 2.00 24.06 -6.32
CA ALA A 215 2.50 22.82 -5.73
C ALA A 215 3.97 22.95 -5.31
N LYS A 216 4.35 22.25 -4.24
CA LYS A 216 5.73 22.17 -3.76
C LYS A 216 6.20 20.71 -3.92
N PRO A 217 6.85 20.35 -5.04
CA PRO A 217 7.33 19.00 -5.27
C PRO A 217 8.30 18.55 -4.17
N SER A 218 8.11 17.34 -3.67
CA SER A 218 9.04 16.67 -2.77
C SER A 218 9.92 15.71 -3.57
N GLN A 219 11.20 16.02 -3.71
CA GLN A 219 12.15 15.14 -4.40
C GLN A 219 12.27 13.78 -3.71
N GLY A 220 12.11 13.74 -2.37
CA GLY A 220 12.09 12.49 -1.60
C GLY A 220 10.94 11.58 -2.03
N LEU A 221 9.71 12.10 -2.14
CA LEU A 221 8.56 11.32 -2.60
C LEU A 221 8.71 10.85 -4.05
N ILE A 222 9.21 11.74 -4.94
CA ILE A 222 9.46 11.38 -6.34
C ILE A 222 10.47 10.24 -6.44
N ASN A 223 11.58 10.34 -5.70
CA ASN A 223 12.62 9.31 -5.69
C ASN A 223 12.13 7.99 -5.09
N THR A 224 11.33 8.03 -4.01
CA THR A 224 10.77 6.84 -3.38
C THR A 224 9.82 6.11 -4.32
N PHE A 225 8.91 6.84 -4.99
CA PHE A 225 8.04 6.27 -6.01
C PHE A 225 8.83 5.61 -7.15
N TRP A 226 9.80 6.34 -7.70
CA TRP A 226 10.66 5.85 -8.76
C TRP A 226 11.43 4.59 -8.36
N MET A 227 12.04 4.60 -7.18
CA MET A 227 12.80 3.46 -6.67
C MET A 227 11.92 2.22 -6.52
N GLN A 228 10.73 2.37 -5.91
CA GLN A 228 9.79 1.26 -5.76
C GLN A 228 9.36 0.71 -7.14
N GLY A 229 9.03 1.59 -8.08
CA GLY A 229 8.67 1.19 -9.45
C GLY A 229 9.81 0.46 -10.17
N MET A 230 11.06 0.89 -9.99
CA MET A 230 12.24 0.26 -10.60
C MET A 230 12.60 -1.10 -9.99
N MET A 231 12.22 -1.38 -8.75
CA MET A 231 12.35 -2.70 -8.11
C MET A 231 11.43 -3.75 -8.74
N ALA A 232 10.31 -3.35 -9.31
CA ALA A 232 9.36 -4.25 -9.94
C ALA A 232 9.88 -4.80 -11.28
N GLY A 233 9.40 -5.98 -11.69
CA GLY A 233 9.68 -6.53 -13.01
C GLY A 233 9.02 -5.71 -14.12
N HIS A 234 9.74 -5.45 -15.22
CA HIS A 234 9.20 -4.65 -16.32
C HIS A 234 7.97 -5.30 -16.95
N LYS A 235 8.06 -6.62 -17.27
CA LYS A 235 6.92 -7.39 -17.80
C LYS A 235 5.72 -7.35 -16.85
N ASN A 236 5.97 -7.51 -15.55
CA ASN A 236 4.94 -7.56 -14.52
C ASN A 236 4.20 -6.22 -14.40
N THR A 237 4.93 -5.10 -14.36
CA THR A 237 4.31 -3.77 -14.30
C THR A 237 3.60 -3.40 -15.60
N TYR A 238 4.11 -3.87 -16.75
CA TYR A 238 3.48 -3.69 -18.05
C TYR A 238 2.13 -4.42 -18.15
N ASP A 239 2.08 -5.71 -17.76
CA ASP A 239 0.84 -6.49 -17.75
C ASP A 239 -0.17 -5.96 -16.72
N SER A 240 0.31 -5.50 -15.57
CA SER A 240 -0.54 -4.89 -14.55
C SER A 240 -1.35 -3.71 -15.07
N ILE A 241 -0.89 -3.01 -16.13
CA ILE A 241 -1.68 -1.93 -16.75
C ILE A 241 -3.02 -2.46 -17.27
N ALA A 242 -3.04 -3.65 -17.88
CA ALA A 242 -4.30 -4.29 -18.26
C ALA A 242 -5.11 -4.75 -17.03
N ALA A 243 -4.43 -5.34 -16.06
CA ALA A 243 -5.06 -5.83 -14.84
C ALA A 243 -5.86 -4.72 -14.13
N PHE A 244 -5.27 -3.55 -13.86
CA PHE A 244 -5.96 -2.49 -13.15
C PHE A 244 -6.93 -1.69 -14.02
N SER A 245 -6.72 -1.63 -15.34
CA SER A 245 -7.54 -0.78 -16.22
C SER A 245 -8.74 -1.49 -16.80
N ALA A 246 -8.62 -2.76 -17.18
CA ALA A 246 -9.63 -3.49 -17.94
C ALA A 246 -10.45 -4.48 -17.12
N THR A 247 -10.06 -4.77 -15.86
CA THR A 247 -10.84 -5.66 -15.00
C THR A 247 -12.09 -4.93 -14.49
N ASP A 248 -13.25 -5.54 -14.72
CA ASP A 248 -14.53 -5.07 -14.17
C ASP A 248 -14.76 -5.72 -12.78
N PHE A 249 -14.79 -4.87 -11.75
CA PHE A 249 -15.04 -5.26 -10.35
C PHE A 249 -16.49 -5.04 -9.93
N THR A 250 -17.39 -4.70 -10.84
CA THR A 250 -18.80 -4.37 -10.53
C THR A 250 -19.49 -5.50 -9.77
N GLN A 251 -19.26 -6.75 -10.16
CA GLN A 251 -19.88 -7.89 -9.49
C GLN A 251 -19.16 -8.24 -8.18
N ASP A 252 -17.86 -7.98 -8.08
CA ASP A 252 -17.09 -8.17 -6.86
C ASP A 252 -17.55 -7.21 -5.76
N LEU A 253 -17.72 -5.91 -6.08
CA LEU A 253 -18.20 -4.89 -5.14
C LEU A 253 -19.60 -5.21 -4.60
N LYS A 254 -20.49 -5.78 -5.39
CA LYS A 254 -21.83 -6.19 -4.96
C LYS A 254 -21.82 -7.34 -3.93
N ARG A 255 -20.67 -8.04 -3.81
CA ARG A 255 -20.50 -9.13 -2.83
C ARG A 255 -19.97 -8.66 -1.48
N PHE A 256 -19.69 -7.37 -1.33
CA PHE A 256 -19.24 -6.82 -0.05
C PHE A 256 -20.41 -6.82 0.94
N ASP A 257 -20.27 -7.59 2.00
CA ASP A 257 -21.26 -7.73 3.08
C ASP A 257 -20.69 -7.37 4.46
N VAL A 258 -19.53 -6.71 4.49
CA VAL A 258 -18.87 -6.19 5.69
C VAL A 258 -18.81 -4.67 5.66
N PRO A 259 -18.68 -3.99 6.82
CA PRO A 259 -18.50 -2.54 6.87
C PRO A 259 -17.37 -2.09 5.94
N THR A 260 -17.69 -1.13 5.06
CA THR A 260 -16.76 -0.66 4.02
C THR A 260 -16.64 0.86 4.06
N LEU A 261 -15.39 1.34 4.03
CA LEU A 261 -15.03 2.74 3.88
C LEU A 261 -14.33 2.95 2.53
N ILE A 262 -14.71 3.98 1.82
CA ILE A 262 -14.04 4.43 0.59
C ILE A 262 -13.47 5.82 0.87
N ILE A 263 -12.18 6.04 0.59
CA ILE A 263 -11.50 7.33 0.76
C ILE A 263 -10.88 7.71 -0.58
N HIS A 264 -11.12 8.94 -1.05
CA HIS A 264 -10.63 9.36 -2.36
C HIS A 264 -10.39 10.88 -2.41
N GLY A 265 -9.35 11.29 -3.14
CA GLY A 265 -9.14 12.70 -3.46
C GLY A 265 -10.09 13.17 -4.58
N ASP A 266 -10.75 14.32 -4.40
CA ASP A 266 -11.69 14.81 -5.43
C ASP A 266 -10.99 15.45 -6.64
N ASP A 267 -9.65 15.69 -6.53
CA ASP A 267 -8.79 16.13 -7.62
C ASP A 267 -7.75 15.06 -8.02
N ASP A 268 -8.15 13.79 -7.93
CA ASP A 268 -7.34 12.65 -8.39
C ASP A 268 -7.31 12.60 -9.93
N GLN A 269 -6.14 12.93 -10.50
CA GLN A 269 -5.92 12.95 -11.95
C GLN A 269 -5.51 11.59 -12.53
N VAL A 270 -5.27 10.59 -11.67
CA VAL A 270 -4.88 9.22 -12.06
C VAL A 270 -6.08 8.29 -12.10
N VAL A 271 -6.90 8.35 -11.06
CA VAL A 271 -8.15 7.58 -10.92
C VAL A 271 -9.29 8.56 -10.66
N PRO A 272 -9.96 9.08 -11.71
CA PRO A 272 -11.01 10.07 -11.55
C PRO A 272 -12.13 9.61 -10.61
N ILE A 273 -12.43 10.41 -9.58
CA ILE A 273 -13.34 10.06 -8.48
C ILE A 273 -14.76 9.68 -8.96
N ASP A 274 -15.27 10.34 -10.01
CA ASP A 274 -16.63 10.11 -10.52
C ASP A 274 -16.80 8.71 -11.11
N ALA A 275 -15.79 8.21 -11.82
CA ALA A 275 -15.79 6.88 -12.42
C ALA A 275 -15.34 5.79 -11.45
N SER A 276 -14.83 6.17 -10.28
CA SER A 276 -14.29 5.25 -9.27
C SER A 276 -15.07 5.33 -7.95
N ALA A 277 -14.62 6.07 -6.96
CA ALA A 277 -15.17 6.05 -5.60
C ALA A 277 -16.67 6.42 -5.56
N ARG A 278 -17.10 7.45 -6.31
CA ARG A 278 -18.53 7.85 -6.39
C ARG A 278 -19.41 6.82 -7.08
N ALA A 279 -18.84 6.03 -7.98
CA ALA A 279 -19.52 4.89 -8.61
C ALA A 279 -19.50 3.66 -7.67
N ALA A 280 -18.36 3.34 -7.05
CA ALA A 280 -18.18 2.20 -6.16
C ALA A 280 -19.09 2.25 -4.94
N VAL A 281 -19.23 3.42 -4.29
CA VAL A 281 -20.08 3.59 -3.10
C VAL A 281 -21.55 3.25 -3.35
N LYS A 282 -22.01 3.38 -4.60
CA LYS A 282 -23.39 3.01 -5.00
C LYS A 282 -23.57 1.50 -5.16
N LEU A 283 -22.49 0.77 -5.36
CA LEU A 283 -22.49 -0.68 -5.57
C LEU A 283 -22.33 -1.46 -4.26
N VAL A 284 -21.63 -0.89 -3.28
CA VAL A 284 -21.38 -1.53 -1.99
C VAL A 284 -22.43 -1.07 -0.97
N LYS A 285 -23.29 -1.99 -0.57
CA LYS A 285 -24.37 -1.69 0.38
C LYS A 285 -23.82 -1.20 1.73
N GLY A 286 -24.24 0.00 2.13
CA GLY A 286 -23.85 0.57 3.42
C GLY A 286 -22.43 1.13 3.49
N ALA A 287 -21.71 1.18 2.37
CA ALA A 287 -20.40 1.81 2.33
C ALA A 287 -20.49 3.31 2.61
N LYS A 288 -19.42 3.85 3.21
CA LYS A 288 -19.24 5.28 3.44
C LYS A 288 -18.17 5.80 2.50
N LEU A 289 -18.35 7.00 1.97
CA LEU A 289 -17.37 7.72 1.17
C LEU A 289 -16.86 8.94 1.95
N ILE A 290 -15.55 9.09 2.05
CA ILE A 290 -14.87 10.31 2.52
C ILE A 290 -14.11 10.88 1.33
N GLU A 291 -14.47 12.08 0.91
CA GLU A 291 -13.77 12.81 -0.13
C GLU A 291 -12.76 13.77 0.50
N TYR A 292 -11.53 13.75 0.00
CA TYR A 292 -10.48 14.67 0.40
C TYR A 292 -10.41 15.81 -0.60
N ALA A 293 -10.87 16.99 -0.18
CA ALA A 293 -10.96 18.17 -1.04
C ALA A 293 -9.59 18.62 -1.55
N GLY A 294 -9.45 18.75 -2.87
CA GLY A 294 -8.23 19.12 -3.57
C GLY A 294 -7.11 18.09 -3.50
N ALA A 295 -7.37 16.90 -2.97
CA ALA A 295 -6.32 15.90 -2.79
C ALA A 295 -6.05 15.14 -4.09
N PRO A 296 -4.75 14.80 -4.36
CA PRO A 296 -4.30 14.01 -5.49
C PRO A 296 -4.50 12.51 -5.28
N HIS A 297 -3.96 11.69 -6.20
CA HIS A 297 -3.99 10.23 -6.11
C HIS A 297 -3.22 9.69 -4.90
N GLY A 298 -1.98 10.16 -4.69
CA GLY A 298 -1.05 9.67 -3.67
C GLY A 298 -1.35 10.19 -2.27
N ILE A 299 -2.59 10.04 -1.79
CA ILE A 299 -3.02 10.51 -0.47
C ILE A 299 -2.37 9.74 0.68
N THR A 300 -1.83 8.57 0.44
CA THR A 300 -1.02 7.79 1.40
C THR A 300 0.15 8.57 1.95
N ASP A 301 0.71 9.46 1.14
CA ASP A 301 1.86 10.31 1.48
C ASP A 301 1.45 11.77 1.68
N THR A 302 0.70 12.33 0.72
CA THR A 302 0.36 13.77 0.73
C THR A 302 -0.62 14.14 1.82
N HIS A 303 -1.46 13.18 2.27
CA HIS A 303 -2.48 13.35 3.31
C HIS A 303 -2.38 12.28 4.39
N LYS A 304 -1.15 11.77 4.64
CA LYS A 304 -0.89 10.61 5.50
C LYS A 304 -1.51 10.74 6.90
N ASP A 305 -1.40 11.90 7.54
CA ASP A 305 -1.86 12.08 8.92
C ASP A 305 -3.39 12.01 9.00
N ARG A 306 -4.09 12.62 8.03
CA ARG A 306 -5.55 12.53 7.92
C ARG A 306 -5.98 11.09 7.58
N LEU A 307 -5.30 10.43 6.64
CA LEU A 307 -5.58 9.05 6.28
C LEU A 307 -5.39 8.11 7.48
N ASN A 308 -4.32 8.29 8.25
CA ASN A 308 -4.04 7.53 9.45
C ASN A 308 -5.19 7.65 10.47
N GLN A 309 -5.68 8.87 10.70
CA GLN A 309 -6.79 9.10 11.64
C GLN A 309 -8.11 8.50 11.11
N ASP A 310 -8.45 8.72 9.84
CA ASP A 310 -9.68 8.17 9.24
C ASP A 310 -9.68 6.63 9.24
N LEU A 311 -8.50 6.00 9.00
CA LEU A 311 -8.32 4.56 9.16
C LEU A 311 -8.59 4.13 10.59
N LEU A 312 -7.92 4.74 11.58
CA LEU A 312 -8.06 4.40 12.99
C LEU A 312 -9.51 4.57 13.46
N ASP A 313 -10.17 5.68 13.11
CA ASP A 313 -11.56 5.97 13.47
C ASP A 313 -12.54 4.94 12.91
N PHE A 314 -12.26 4.40 11.73
CA PHE A 314 -13.09 3.38 11.12
C PHE A 314 -12.85 1.99 11.69
N ILE A 315 -11.59 1.60 11.88
CA ILE A 315 -11.26 0.23 12.31
C ILE A 315 -11.51 -0.01 13.79
N SER A 316 -11.47 1.03 14.63
CA SER A 316 -11.69 0.94 16.08
C SER A 316 -13.17 0.77 16.50
N LYS A 317 -14.10 1.07 15.62
CA LYS A 317 -15.57 0.89 15.82
C LYS A 317 -15.99 -0.53 15.46
#